data_b7628dd8ac3b19f48fcb80a25e46ebf4
#
_entry.id   b7628dd8ac3b19f48fcb80a25e46ebf4
#
_cell.length_a   1.000
_cell.length_b   1.000
_cell.length_c   1.000
_cell.angle_alpha   90.00
_cell.angle_beta   90.00
_cell.angle_gamma   90.00
#
_symmetry.space_group_name_H-M   'P 1'
#
loop_
_entity.id
_entity.type
_entity.pdbx_description
1 polymer ?
#
loop_
_entity_poly.entity_id
_entity_poly.type
_entity_poly.pdbx_seq_one_letter_code
_entity_poly.pdbx_strand_id
1 'polypeptide(L)'
;MRKEHAVQIENAIQALKAKGEVNEVYFVACGGSQAVLMAGQYLFDRESNVPSHVYTANEFVYDTPKNLCERSLVISCSHSGNTPETIAATKLAREKGAMTIALSNLEGSELWKAAEFPVHYDWGKDVSDSDKNKGILYGLLFNLLNVLAPNAKWDICLKELEKLTELSEEAKAQYATQA
;
A
#
# COMPACT_ATOMS: atom_id res chain seq x y z
N MET A 1 -9.93 7.82 -8.88
CA MET A 1 -8.80 8.25 -8.02
C MET A 1 -8.40 9.68 -8.35
N ARG A 2 -8.18 10.52 -7.34
CA ARG A 2 -7.74 11.91 -7.54
C ARG A 2 -6.36 11.97 -8.18
N LYS A 3 -6.12 13.02 -8.97
CA LYS A 3 -4.87 13.19 -9.72
C LYS A 3 -3.62 13.22 -8.79
N GLU A 4 -3.75 13.79 -7.61
CA GLU A 4 -2.65 13.90 -6.63
C GLU A 4 -2.22 12.51 -6.14
N HIS A 5 -3.17 11.64 -5.78
CA HIS A 5 -2.89 10.27 -5.38
C HIS A 5 -2.23 9.46 -6.52
N ALA A 6 -2.75 9.62 -7.74
CA ALA A 6 -2.18 8.95 -8.89
C ALA A 6 -0.71 9.36 -9.14
N VAL A 7 -0.37 10.65 -8.99
CA VAL A 7 1.01 11.15 -9.13
C VAL A 7 1.92 10.58 -8.04
N GLN A 8 1.46 10.49 -6.79
CA GLN A 8 2.25 9.91 -5.70
C GLN A 8 2.54 8.42 -5.94
N ILE A 9 1.53 7.67 -6.39
CA ILE A 9 1.71 6.26 -6.79
C ILE A 9 2.69 6.16 -7.96
N GLU A 10 2.50 6.96 -9.02
CA GLU A 10 3.36 6.94 -10.20
C GLU A 10 4.84 7.21 -9.85
N ASN A 11 5.11 8.16 -8.95
CA ASN A 11 6.48 8.44 -8.48
C ASN A 11 7.11 7.19 -7.84
N ALA A 12 6.38 6.47 -7.00
CA ALA A 12 6.85 5.22 -6.40
C ALA A 12 7.10 4.14 -7.47
N ILE A 13 6.20 4.03 -8.45
CA ILE A 13 6.32 3.04 -9.53
C ILE A 13 7.51 3.33 -10.45
N GLN A 14 7.76 4.60 -10.78
CA GLN A 14 8.93 4.97 -11.57
C GLN A 14 10.25 4.67 -10.84
N ALA A 15 10.30 4.94 -9.55
CA ALA A 15 11.44 4.58 -8.72
C ALA A 15 11.65 3.06 -8.62
N LEU A 16 10.56 2.28 -8.51
CA LEU A 16 10.62 0.82 -8.51
C LEU A 16 11.19 0.30 -9.84
N LYS A 17 10.74 0.84 -10.99
CA LYS A 17 11.28 0.47 -12.30
C LYS A 17 12.77 0.80 -12.44
N ALA A 18 13.20 1.93 -11.88
CA ALA A 18 14.60 2.33 -11.89
C ALA A 18 15.47 1.50 -10.94
N LYS A 19 14.90 1.03 -9.82
CA LYS A 19 15.58 0.18 -8.84
C LYS A 19 15.93 -1.21 -9.41
N GLY A 20 15.06 -1.75 -10.26
CA GLY A 20 15.24 -3.07 -10.86
C GLY A 20 14.65 -4.20 -10.01
N GLU A 21 15.48 -5.16 -9.63
CA GLU A 21 15.01 -6.39 -8.96
C GLU A 21 14.53 -6.11 -7.52
N VAL A 22 13.34 -6.65 -7.19
CA VAL A 22 12.80 -6.75 -5.83
C VAL A 22 12.72 -8.21 -5.44
N ASN A 23 13.37 -8.59 -4.35
CA ASN A 23 13.42 -9.98 -3.88
C ASN A 23 12.32 -10.31 -2.87
N GLU A 24 11.88 -9.33 -2.10
CA GLU A 24 10.87 -9.52 -1.06
C GLU A 24 10.04 -8.25 -0.86
N VAL A 25 8.77 -8.43 -0.52
CA VAL A 25 7.84 -7.35 -0.18
C VAL A 25 7.37 -7.53 1.27
N TYR A 26 7.50 -6.49 2.07
CA TYR A 26 7.05 -6.45 3.45
C TYR A 26 5.90 -5.46 3.62
N PHE A 27 4.80 -5.91 4.19
CA PHE A 27 3.65 -5.11 4.59
C PHE A 27 3.70 -4.90 6.10
N VAL A 28 3.92 -3.66 6.55
CA VAL A 28 4.25 -3.37 7.96
C VAL A 28 3.35 -2.30 8.53
N ALA A 29 2.56 -2.61 9.54
CA ALA A 29 1.69 -1.67 10.23
C ALA A 29 1.26 -2.18 11.61
N CYS A 30 0.36 -1.46 12.28
CA CYS A 30 -0.28 -1.86 13.53
C CYS A 30 -1.81 -1.89 13.38
N GLY A 31 -2.44 -2.86 14.04
CA GLY A 31 -3.89 -2.93 14.22
C GLY A 31 -4.69 -2.88 12.92
N GLY A 32 -5.66 -1.96 12.81
CA GLY A 32 -6.52 -1.83 11.64
C GLY A 32 -5.78 -1.52 10.33
N SER A 33 -4.70 -0.76 10.40
CA SER A 33 -3.85 -0.49 9.24
C SER A 33 -3.13 -1.74 8.75
N GLN A 34 -2.70 -2.62 9.66
CA GLN A 34 -2.12 -3.92 9.29
C GLN A 34 -3.17 -4.80 8.60
N ALA A 35 -4.39 -4.86 9.14
CA ALA A 35 -5.48 -5.62 8.53
C ALA A 35 -5.78 -5.16 7.09
N VAL A 36 -5.69 -3.86 6.81
CA VAL A 36 -5.83 -3.33 5.44
C VAL A 36 -4.69 -3.83 4.55
N LEU A 37 -3.45 -3.84 5.03
CA LEU A 37 -2.28 -4.27 4.25
C LEU A 37 -2.24 -5.78 3.98
N MET A 38 -2.96 -6.62 4.74
CA MET A 38 -3.05 -8.08 4.47
C MET A 38 -3.59 -8.39 3.06
N ALA A 39 -4.39 -7.50 2.48
CA ALA A 39 -4.82 -7.63 1.08
C ALA A 39 -3.64 -7.61 0.10
N GLY A 40 -2.57 -6.89 0.44
CA GLY A 40 -1.34 -6.86 -0.34
C GLY A 40 -0.64 -8.21 -0.37
N GLN A 41 -0.41 -8.83 0.79
CA GLN A 41 0.17 -10.16 0.87
C GLN A 41 -0.68 -11.17 0.08
N TYR A 42 -2.00 -11.18 0.30
CA TYR A 42 -2.90 -12.09 -0.41
C TYR A 42 -2.74 -11.99 -1.93
N LEU A 43 -2.65 -10.78 -2.48
CA LEU A 43 -2.47 -10.58 -3.92
C LEU A 43 -1.08 -11.02 -4.39
N PHE A 44 -0.02 -10.67 -3.67
CA PHE A 44 1.35 -11.03 -4.05
C PHE A 44 1.57 -12.55 -4.03
N ASP A 45 1.08 -13.26 -3.02
CA ASP A 45 1.19 -14.72 -2.88
C ASP A 45 0.48 -15.48 -4.01
N ARG A 46 -0.54 -14.88 -4.62
CA ARG A 46 -1.32 -15.51 -5.71
C ARG A 46 -0.87 -15.10 -7.09
N GLU A 47 -0.29 -13.93 -7.23
CA GLU A 47 -0.13 -13.26 -8.52
C GLU A 47 1.31 -12.95 -8.88
N SER A 48 2.24 -13.21 -7.97
CA SER A 48 3.65 -12.93 -8.17
C SER A 48 4.53 -14.06 -7.64
N ASN A 49 5.76 -14.14 -8.15
CA ASN A 49 6.79 -15.02 -7.61
C ASN A 49 7.67 -14.31 -6.57
N VAL A 50 7.40 -13.03 -6.27
CA VAL A 50 8.12 -12.28 -5.25
C VAL A 50 7.52 -12.62 -3.89
N PRO A 51 8.27 -13.23 -2.95
CA PRO A 51 7.80 -13.53 -1.61
C PRO A 51 7.24 -12.28 -0.92
N SER A 52 6.14 -12.46 -0.19
CA SER A 52 5.54 -11.35 0.55
C SER A 52 5.18 -11.72 1.98
N HIS A 53 5.28 -10.75 2.89
CA HIS A 53 5.14 -10.97 4.32
C HIS A 53 4.35 -9.82 4.96
N VAL A 54 3.55 -10.15 5.98
CA VAL A 54 2.90 -9.14 6.84
C VAL A 54 3.51 -9.21 8.23
N TYR A 55 3.95 -8.08 8.74
CA TYR A 55 4.49 -7.93 10.09
C TYR A 55 3.71 -6.90 10.89
N THR A 56 3.56 -7.13 12.19
CA THR A 56 3.30 -5.99 13.08
C THR A 56 4.56 -5.12 13.12
N ALA A 57 4.39 -3.80 13.28
CA ALA A 57 5.53 -2.90 13.23
C ALA A 57 6.54 -3.17 14.34
N ASN A 58 6.10 -3.55 15.55
CA ASN A 58 7.01 -3.92 16.64
C ASN A 58 7.79 -5.20 16.34
N GLU A 59 7.13 -6.24 15.83
CA GLU A 59 7.78 -7.48 15.40
C GLU A 59 8.87 -7.17 14.36
N PHE A 60 8.54 -6.37 13.35
CA PHE A 60 9.48 -5.97 12.32
C PHE A 60 10.73 -5.25 12.85
N VAL A 61 10.58 -4.45 13.92
CA VAL A 61 11.69 -3.71 14.53
C VAL A 61 12.52 -4.61 15.45
N TYR A 62 11.88 -5.39 16.33
CA TYR A 62 12.58 -6.15 17.38
C TYR A 62 13.04 -7.54 16.94
N ASP A 63 12.40 -8.11 15.92
CA ASP A 63 12.79 -9.37 15.26
C ASP A 63 12.91 -9.13 13.76
N THR A 64 13.82 -8.25 13.40
CA THR A 64 14.02 -7.77 12.02
C THR A 64 14.28 -8.94 11.06
N PRO A 65 13.53 -9.06 9.94
CA PRO A 65 13.75 -10.11 8.96
C PRO A 65 15.19 -10.12 8.43
N LYS A 66 15.84 -11.26 8.41
CA LYS A 66 17.24 -11.39 7.98
C LYS A 66 17.46 -11.02 6.51
N ASN A 67 16.41 -11.19 5.69
CA ASN A 67 16.47 -10.90 4.27
C ASN A 67 16.17 -9.43 3.94
N LEU A 68 15.84 -8.60 4.94
CA LEU A 68 15.61 -7.16 4.73
C LEU A 68 16.89 -6.47 4.28
N CYS A 69 16.90 -5.99 3.05
CA CYS A 69 18.07 -5.39 2.40
C CYS A 69 17.66 -4.37 1.32
N GLU A 70 18.64 -3.87 0.58
CA GLU A 70 18.43 -2.91 -0.50
C GLU A 70 17.52 -3.41 -1.64
N ARG A 71 17.33 -4.72 -1.79
CA ARG A 71 16.39 -5.32 -2.76
C ARG A 71 15.01 -5.58 -2.17
N SER A 72 14.72 -5.10 -0.99
CA SER A 72 13.39 -5.21 -0.39
C SER A 72 12.52 -4.01 -0.72
N LEU A 73 11.20 -4.24 -0.79
CA LEU A 73 10.16 -3.23 -0.82
C LEU A 73 9.37 -3.30 0.49
N VAL A 74 9.28 -2.21 1.22
CA VAL A 74 8.49 -2.13 2.46
C VAL A 74 7.33 -1.17 2.26
N ILE A 75 6.11 -1.66 2.47
CA ILE A 75 4.87 -0.88 2.39
C ILE A 75 4.31 -0.76 3.80
N SER A 76 4.29 0.44 4.33
CA SER A 76 3.77 0.75 5.66
C SER A 76 2.47 1.57 5.60
N CYS A 77 1.66 1.47 6.66
CA CYS A 77 0.41 2.22 6.75
C CYS A 77 0.13 2.68 8.18
N SER A 78 -0.25 3.94 8.32
CA SER A 78 -0.82 4.48 9.56
C SER A 78 -1.84 5.55 9.22
N HIS A 79 -3.07 5.41 9.73
CA HIS A 79 -4.13 6.38 9.47
C HIS A 79 -3.73 7.78 9.93
N SER A 80 -3.29 7.93 11.16
CA SER A 80 -2.81 9.21 11.69
C SER A 80 -1.45 9.63 11.14
N GLY A 81 -0.68 8.68 10.57
CA GLY A 81 0.70 8.89 10.19
C GLY A 81 1.67 9.11 11.36
N ASN A 82 1.21 8.92 12.61
CA ASN A 82 1.98 9.21 13.82
C ASN A 82 2.09 8.01 14.78
N THR A 83 1.86 6.78 14.30
CA THR A 83 2.07 5.55 15.06
C THR A 83 3.57 5.31 15.24
N PRO A 84 4.12 5.42 16.46
CA PRO A 84 5.58 5.41 16.70
C PRO A 84 6.25 4.13 16.16
N GLU A 85 5.61 2.98 16.34
CA GLU A 85 6.11 1.68 15.92
C GLU A 85 6.21 1.59 14.38
N THR A 86 5.19 2.08 13.67
CA THR A 86 5.18 2.08 12.21
C THR A 86 6.24 3.04 11.64
N ILE A 87 6.44 4.18 12.30
CA ILE A 87 7.50 5.14 11.95
C ILE A 87 8.87 4.50 12.14
N ALA A 88 9.10 3.85 13.29
CA ALA A 88 10.36 3.18 13.59
C ALA A 88 10.66 2.06 12.56
N ALA A 89 9.66 1.24 12.23
CA ALA A 89 9.80 0.18 11.22
C ALA A 89 10.14 0.74 9.83
N THR A 90 9.51 1.85 9.43
CA THR A 90 9.79 2.49 8.14
C THR A 90 11.20 3.09 8.09
N LYS A 91 11.65 3.71 9.18
CA LYS A 91 13.04 4.23 9.30
C LYS A 91 14.07 3.10 9.24
N LEU A 92 13.84 2.03 10.00
CA LEU A 92 14.71 0.84 9.98
C LEU A 92 14.81 0.24 8.56
N ALA A 93 13.69 0.13 7.84
CA ALA A 93 13.69 -0.35 6.47
C ALA A 93 14.58 0.53 5.56
N ARG A 94 14.47 1.85 5.68
CA ARG A 94 15.34 2.79 4.93
C ARG A 94 16.81 2.66 5.31
N GLU A 95 17.13 2.51 6.59
CA GLU A 95 18.50 2.28 7.06
C GLU A 95 19.12 1.00 6.49
N LYS A 96 18.29 -0.01 6.21
CA LYS A 96 18.68 -1.25 5.51
C LYS A 96 18.74 -1.10 3.98
N GLY A 97 18.47 0.08 3.44
CA GLY A 97 18.48 0.37 2.00
C GLY A 97 17.19 -0.06 1.25
N ALA A 98 16.19 -0.59 1.97
CA ALA A 98 14.93 -0.97 1.35
C ALA A 98 14.18 0.26 0.79
N MET A 99 13.52 0.07 -0.35
CA MET A 99 12.57 1.06 -0.85
C MET A 99 11.35 1.10 0.06
N THR A 100 10.91 2.28 0.47
CA THR A 100 9.79 2.42 1.39
C THR A 100 8.66 3.25 0.80
N ILE A 101 7.45 2.67 0.82
CA ILE A 101 6.19 3.34 0.48
C ILE A 101 5.34 3.42 1.75
N ALA A 102 4.78 4.59 2.06
CA ALA A 102 3.92 4.73 3.23
C ALA A 102 2.56 5.32 2.88
N LEU A 103 1.50 4.67 3.34
CA LEU A 103 0.13 5.17 3.20
C LEU A 103 -0.32 5.88 4.49
N SER A 104 -0.82 7.11 4.35
CA SER A 104 -1.32 7.91 5.47
C SER A 104 -2.47 8.82 5.05
N ASN A 105 -3.42 9.08 5.97
CA ASN A 105 -4.44 10.10 5.77
C ASN A 105 -3.94 11.52 6.08
N LEU A 106 -2.82 11.65 6.79
CA LEU A 106 -2.26 12.95 7.15
C LEU A 106 -0.95 13.20 6.40
N GLU A 107 -0.99 14.12 5.44
CA GLU A 107 0.20 14.62 4.75
C GLU A 107 1.11 15.36 5.73
N GLY A 108 2.42 15.25 5.54
CA GLY A 108 3.41 15.87 6.42
C GLY A 108 3.54 15.24 7.81
N SER A 109 2.84 14.14 8.08
CA SER A 109 3.00 13.36 9.32
C SER A 109 4.41 12.79 9.47
N GLU A 110 4.74 12.25 10.64
CA GLU A 110 6.06 11.66 10.88
C GLU A 110 6.31 10.41 10.00
N LEU A 111 5.28 9.60 9.73
CA LEU A 111 5.38 8.47 8.80
C LEU A 111 5.61 8.96 7.35
N TRP A 112 4.90 10.04 6.96
CA TRP A 112 5.09 10.69 5.66
C TRP A 112 6.55 11.10 5.43
N LYS A 113 7.17 11.73 6.44
CA LYS A 113 8.59 12.16 6.39
C LYS A 113 9.57 10.99 6.45
N ALA A 114 9.17 9.90 7.12
CA ALA A 114 10.01 8.72 7.28
C ALA A 114 10.13 7.90 5.98
N ALA A 115 9.09 7.83 5.17
CA ALA A 115 9.08 7.07 3.93
C ALA A 115 9.79 7.81 2.79
N GLU A 116 10.28 7.04 1.82
CA GLU A 116 10.84 7.56 0.57
C GLU A 116 9.72 8.02 -0.39
N PHE A 117 8.65 7.23 -0.46
CA PHE A 117 7.48 7.49 -1.30
C PHE A 117 6.21 7.50 -0.45
N PRO A 118 5.83 8.65 0.12
CA PRO A 118 4.57 8.78 0.82
C PRO A 118 3.40 8.85 -0.17
N VAL A 119 2.30 8.18 0.17
CA VAL A 119 1.05 8.16 -0.59
C VAL A 119 -0.10 8.54 0.33
N HIS A 120 -0.82 9.58 -0.03
CA HIS A 120 -1.99 10.05 0.68
C HIS A 120 -3.24 9.25 0.31
N TYR A 121 -4.16 9.12 1.25
CA TYR A 121 -5.54 8.71 1.00
C TYR A 121 -6.51 9.59 1.79
N ASP A 122 -7.66 9.84 1.22
CA ASP A 122 -8.72 10.60 1.88
C ASP A 122 -9.54 9.74 2.84
N TRP A 123 -10.24 10.37 3.76
CA TRP A 123 -11.14 9.72 4.69
C TRP A 123 -12.39 10.58 4.93
N GLY A 124 -13.55 9.95 5.00
CA GLY A 124 -14.81 10.62 5.27
C GLY A 124 -15.98 10.00 4.53
N LYS A 125 -17.20 10.47 4.83
CA LYS A 125 -18.43 9.96 4.24
C LYS A 125 -18.58 10.38 2.78
N ASP A 126 -18.13 11.59 2.46
CA ASP A 126 -18.28 12.21 1.14
C ASP A 126 -17.07 11.97 0.23
N VAL A 127 -16.17 11.08 0.65
CA VAL A 127 -14.99 10.71 -0.11
C VAL A 127 -15.30 9.51 -1.01
N SER A 128 -14.86 9.59 -2.27
CA SER A 128 -14.95 8.46 -3.21
C SER A 128 -14.22 7.23 -2.67
N ASP A 129 -14.79 6.05 -2.85
CA ASP A 129 -14.17 4.81 -2.36
C ASP A 129 -12.81 4.52 -3.02
N SER A 130 -12.59 5.01 -4.25
CA SER A 130 -11.30 4.95 -4.94
C SER A 130 -10.22 5.83 -4.30
N ASP A 131 -10.59 6.84 -3.52
CA ASP A 131 -9.66 7.75 -2.83
C ASP A 131 -9.46 7.42 -1.35
N LYS A 132 -10.26 6.49 -0.79
CA LYS A 132 -10.08 5.97 0.56
C LYS A 132 -8.90 4.99 0.64
N ASN A 133 -8.50 4.67 1.85
CA ASN A 133 -7.34 3.81 2.14
C ASN A 133 -7.30 2.50 1.33
N LYS A 134 -8.43 1.81 1.18
CA LYS A 134 -8.49 0.56 0.40
C LYS A 134 -8.35 0.82 -1.09
N GLY A 135 -9.04 1.82 -1.63
CA GLY A 135 -8.96 2.19 -3.04
C GLY A 135 -7.53 2.58 -3.44
N ILE A 136 -6.89 3.43 -2.63
CA ILE A 136 -5.49 3.83 -2.84
C ILE A 136 -4.54 2.64 -2.72
N LEU A 137 -4.74 1.77 -1.71
CA LEU A 137 -3.93 0.55 -1.57
C LEU A 137 -4.06 -0.35 -2.81
N TYR A 138 -5.27 -0.65 -3.28
CA TYR A 138 -5.44 -1.48 -4.49
C TYR A 138 -4.86 -0.81 -5.73
N GLY A 139 -5.01 0.51 -5.87
CA GLY A 139 -4.35 1.26 -6.95
C GLY A 139 -2.83 1.10 -6.92
N LEU A 140 -2.22 1.22 -5.75
CA LEU A 140 -0.80 0.97 -5.56
C LEU A 140 -0.43 -0.49 -5.89
N LEU A 141 -1.15 -1.47 -5.34
CA LEU A 141 -0.86 -2.90 -5.51
C LEU A 141 -0.95 -3.33 -6.98
N PHE A 142 -1.98 -2.90 -7.72
CA PHE A 142 -2.11 -3.24 -9.14
C PHE A 142 -0.99 -2.64 -9.98
N ASN A 143 -0.55 -1.41 -9.68
CA ASN A 143 0.60 -0.81 -10.35
C ASN A 143 1.91 -1.53 -10.00
N LEU A 144 2.13 -1.92 -8.73
CA LEU A 144 3.30 -2.71 -8.33
C LEU A 144 3.33 -4.07 -9.02
N LEU A 145 2.20 -4.78 -9.05
CA LEU A 145 2.09 -6.08 -9.73
C LEU A 145 2.26 -5.94 -11.25
N ASN A 146 1.84 -4.84 -11.85
CA ASN A 146 2.08 -4.59 -13.27
C ASN A 146 3.59 -4.47 -13.62
N VAL A 147 4.42 -4.09 -12.63
CA VAL A 147 5.89 -4.07 -12.78
C VAL A 147 6.51 -5.42 -12.42
N LEU A 148 6.12 -6.01 -11.28
CA LEU A 148 6.79 -7.18 -10.69
C LEU A 148 6.28 -8.52 -11.24
N ALA A 149 5.04 -8.55 -11.73
CA ALA A 149 4.37 -9.71 -12.34
C ALA A 149 3.46 -9.23 -13.49
N PRO A 150 4.03 -8.76 -14.61
CA PRO A 150 3.27 -8.12 -15.70
C PRO A 150 2.15 -9.00 -16.23
N ASN A 151 0.93 -8.45 -16.29
CA ASN A 151 -0.24 -9.11 -16.86
C ASN A 151 -1.28 -8.05 -17.26
N ALA A 152 -1.88 -8.20 -18.44
CA ALA A 152 -2.89 -7.27 -18.97
C ALA A 152 -4.11 -7.09 -18.04
N LYS A 153 -4.38 -8.04 -17.14
CA LYS A 153 -5.47 -7.92 -16.15
C LYS A 153 -5.28 -6.73 -15.21
N TRP A 154 -4.05 -6.28 -14.95
CA TRP A 154 -3.81 -5.17 -14.04
C TRP A 154 -4.34 -3.85 -14.60
N ASP A 155 -4.24 -3.63 -15.90
CA ASP A 155 -4.83 -2.47 -16.57
C ASP A 155 -6.36 -2.50 -16.48
N ILE A 156 -6.96 -3.69 -16.57
CA ILE A 156 -8.41 -3.88 -16.37
C ILE A 156 -8.78 -3.56 -14.92
N CYS A 157 -8.06 -4.12 -13.95
CA CYS A 157 -8.28 -3.85 -12.52
C CYS A 157 -8.18 -2.35 -12.18
N LEU A 158 -7.20 -1.64 -12.74
CA LEU A 158 -7.05 -0.19 -12.54
C LEU A 158 -8.24 0.59 -13.11
N LYS A 159 -8.76 0.21 -14.28
CA LYS A 159 -9.96 0.83 -14.85
C LYS A 159 -11.22 0.56 -14.02
N GLU A 160 -11.39 -0.66 -13.54
CA GLU A 160 -12.54 -1.02 -12.69
C GLU A 160 -12.46 -0.34 -11.31
N LEU A 161 -11.25 -0.10 -10.81
CA LEU A 161 -11.05 0.66 -9.57
C LEU A 161 -11.60 2.10 -9.64
N GLU A 162 -11.60 2.71 -10.83
CA GLU A 162 -12.20 4.04 -11.04
C GLU A 162 -13.72 4.03 -10.83
N LYS A 163 -14.37 2.89 -11.06
CA LYS A 163 -15.81 2.67 -10.87
C LYS A 163 -16.17 2.17 -9.47
N LEU A 164 -15.20 2.01 -8.57
CA LEU A 164 -15.40 1.36 -7.27
C LEU A 164 -16.53 2.01 -6.46
N THR A 165 -16.67 3.33 -6.50
CA THR A 165 -17.75 4.04 -5.79
C THR A 165 -19.13 3.70 -6.37
N GLU A 166 -19.27 3.69 -7.69
CA GLU A 166 -20.51 3.33 -8.38
C GLU A 166 -20.92 1.90 -8.06
N LEU A 167 -19.98 0.94 -8.19
CA LEU A 167 -20.22 -0.47 -7.86
C LEU A 167 -20.57 -0.66 -6.37
N SER A 168 -19.99 0.11 -5.48
CA SER A 168 -20.28 0.10 -4.05
C SER A 168 -21.73 0.57 -3.76
N GLU A 169 -22.17 1.65 -4.42
CA GLU A 169 -23.56 2.15 -4.27
C GLU A 169 -24.58 1.21 -4.89
N GLU A 170 -24.29 0.62 -6.05
CA GLU A 170 -25.14 -0.41 -6.66
C GLU A 170 -25.31 -1.62 -5.73
N ALA A 171 -24.20 -2.13 -5.16
CA ALA A 171 -24.22 -3.24 -4.21
C ALA A 171 -25.04 -2.89 -2.96
N LYS A 172 -24.86 -1.69 -2.40
CA LYS A 172 -25.67 -1.23 -1.25
C LYS A 172 -27.16 -1.20 -1.58
N ALA A 173 -27.52 -0.67 -2.75
CA ALA A 173 -28.93 -0.61 -3.18
C ALA A 173 -29.53 -2.01 -3.36
N GLN A 174 -28.76 -2.94 -3.95
CA GLN A 174 -29.20 -4.33 -4.17
C GLN A 174 -29.44 -5.09 -2.86
N TYR A 175 -28.62 -4.88 -1.83
CA TYR A 175 -28.67 -5.63 -0.59
C TYR A 175 -29.37 -4.90 0.57
N ALA A 176 -29.70 -3.61 0.42
CA ALA A 176 -30.40 -2.83 1.46
C ALA A 176 -31.77 -3.39 1.86
N THR A 177 -32.42 -4.17 0.96
CA THR A 177 -33.73 -4.80 1.20
C THR A 177 -33.62 -6.18 1.85
N GLN A 178 -32.41 -6.70 2.08
CA GLN A 178 -32.16 -8.03 2.66
C GLN A 178 -31.76 -7.98 4.14
N ALA A 179 -31.62 -6.78 4.71
CA ALA A 179 -31.34 -6.51 6.12
C ALA A 179 -32.60 -6.03 6.84
#